data_8d3cb1aebca045e4a30a0de092af1ef6
#
_entry.id   8d3cb1aebca045e4a30a0de092af1ef6
#
_cell.length_a   1.000
_cell.length_b   1.000
_cell.length_c   1.000
_cell.angle_alpha   90.00
_cell.angle_beta   90.00
_cell.angle_gamma   90.00
#
_symmetry.space_group_name_H-M   'P 1'
#
loop_
_entity.id
_entity.type
_entity.pdbx_description
1 polymer ?
#
loop_
_entity_poly.entity_id
_entity_poly.type
_entity_poly.pdbx_seq_one_letter_code
_entity_poly.pdbx_strand_id
1 'polypeptide(L)' 'MYDQLQAIEDRYEELGELLSDPEVISDTKRFMQLSKEEANTRETVEVYR' A
#
# COMPACT_ATOMS: atom_id res chain seq x y z
N MET A 1 2.34 8.17 -19.83
CA MET A 1 1.83 9.28 -19.04
C MET A 1 0.95 8.83 -17.89
N TYR A 2 0.01 7.94 -18.16
CA TYR A 2 -0.87 7.43 -17.11
C TYR A 2 -0.27 6.25 -16.34
N ASP A 3 0.87 5.74 -16.82
CA ASP A 3 1.49 4.55 -16.25
C ASP A 3 1.95 4.76 -14.81
N GLN A 4 2.42 5.96 -14.49
CA GLN A 4 2.90 6.23 -13.14
C GLN A 4 1.76 6.25 -12.12
N LEU A 5 0.65 6.87 -12.47
CA LEU A 5 -0.52 6.88 -11.59
C LEU A 5 -1.11 5.49 -11.44
N GLN A 6 -1.15 4.74 -12.53
CA GLN A 6 -1.66 3.38 -12.49
C GLN A 6 -0.78 2.51 -11.59
N ALA A 7 0.54 2.67 -11.68
CA ALA A 7 1.46 1.90 -10.85
C ALA A 7 1.26 2.21 -9.36
N ILE A 8 1.03 3.48 -9.03
CA ILE A 8 0.79 3.88 -7.65
C ILE A 8 -0.52 3.28 -7.14
N GLU A 9 -1.57 3.32 -7.94
CA GLU A 9 -2.85 2.74 -7.55
C GLU A 9 -2.77 1.23 -7.41
N ASP A 10 -2.07 0.57 -8.32
CA ASP A 10 -1.86 -0.87 -8.23
C ASP A 10 -1.10 -1.24 -6.97
N ARG A 11 -0.08 -0.47 -6.64
CA ARG A 11 0.69 -0.70 -5.42
C ARG A 11 -0.17 -0.50 -4.18
N TYR A 12 -1.03 0.50 -4.20
CA TYR A 12 -1.92 0.78 -3.08
C TYR A 12 -2.89 -0.40 -2.87
N GLU A 13 -3.46 -0.92 -3.93
CA GLU A 13 -4.34 -2.08 -3.84
C GLU A 13 -3.60 -3.31 -3.33
N GLU A 14 -2.38 -3.53 -3.83
CA GLU A 14 -1.56 -4.64 -3.37
C GLU A 14 -1.27 -4.53 -1.88
N LEU A 15 -0.95 -3.34 -1.41
CA LEU A 15 -0.70 -3.12 0.01
C LEU A 15 -1.93 -3.42 0.86
N GLY A 16 -3.10 -3.03 0.37
CA GLY A 16 -4.35 -3.35 1.05
C GLY A 16 -4.58 -4.84 1.17
N GLU A 17 -4.29 -5.58 0.12
CA GLU A 17 -4.40 -7.03 0.14
C GLU A 17 -3.40 -7.67 1.10
N LEU A 18 -2.16 -7.19 1.08
CA LEU A 18 -1.12 -7.70 1.97
C LEU A 18 -1.46 -7.44 3.44
N LEU A 19 -2.03 -6.29 3.73
CA LEU A 19 -2.43 -5.95 5.09
C LEU A 19 -3.59 -6.81 5.59
N SER A 20 -4.31 -7.45 4.67
CA SER A 20 -5.39 -8.37 5.02
C SER A 20 -4.93 -9.82 5.06
N ASP A 21 -3.69 -10.10 4.65
CA ASP A 21 -3.14 -11.44 4.59
C ASP A 21 -2.82 -11.93 6.01
N PRO A 22 -3.37 -13.09 6.42
CA PRO A 22 -3.09 -13.64 7.76
C PRO A 22 -1.61 -13.86 8.03
N GLU A 23 -0.84 -14.23 7.02
CA GLU A 23 0.59 -14.44 7.17
C GLU A 23 1.31 -13.13 7.47
N VAL A 24 0.90 -12.06 6.81
CA VAL A 24 1.46 -10.74 7.07
C VAL A 24 1.06 -10.23 8.44
N ILE A 25 -0.20 -10.46 8.82
CA ILE A 25 -0.70 -10.05 10.13
C ILE A 25 0.07 -10.76 11.24
N SER A 26 0.43 -12.02 11.03
CA SER A 26 1.23 -12.78 11.98
C SER A 26 2.65 -12.26 12.12
N ASP A 27 3.16 -11.60 11.08
CA ASP A 27 4.51 -11.03 11.09
C ASP A 27 4.40 -9.54 11.45
N THR A 28 4.58 -9.25 12.73
CA THR A 28 4.42 -7.89 13.24
C THR A 28 5.31 -6.88 12.54
N LYS A 29 6.57 -7.24 12.31
CA LYS A 29 7.50 -6.31 11.64
C LYS A 29 7.05 -6.00 10.23
N ARG A 30 6.68 -7.03 9.48
CA ARG A 30 6.24 -6.86 8.10
C ARG A 30 4.93 -6.07 8.05
N PHE A 31 4.02 -6.38 8.95
CA PHE A 31 2.76 -5.67 9.03
C PHE A 31 2.99 -4.18 9.28
N MET A 32 3.88 -3.85 10.21
CA MET A 32 4.18 -2.45 10.51
C MET A 32 4.80 -1.73 9.32
N GLN A 33 5.73 -2.39 8.63
CA GLN A 33 6.37 -1.80 7.45
C GLN A 33 5.36 -1.55 6.33
N LEU A 34 4.52 -2.53 6.07
CA LEU A 34 3.51 -2.41 5.02
C LEU A 34 2.45 -1.38 5.38
N SER A 35 2.07 -1.31 6.64
CA SER A 35 1.11 -0.33 7.11
C SER A 35 1.64 1.09 6.92
N LYS A 36 2.91 1.29 7.21
CA LYS A 36 3.55 2.60 7.02
C LYS A 36 3.63 2.96 5.54
N GLU A 37 3.99 1.99 4.71
CA GLU A 37 4.06 2.22 3.28
C GLU A 37 2.67 2.53 2.70
N GLU A 38 1.66 1.82 3.17
CA GLU A 38 0.28 2.06 2.75
C GLU A 38 -0.15 3.49 3.08
N ALA A 39 0.15 3.96 4.29
CA ALA A 39 -0.19 5.31 4.69
C ALA A 39 0.49 6.35 3.80
N ASN A 40 1.77 6.14 3.47
CA ASN A 40 2.51 7.04 2.58
C ASN A 40 1.92 7.02 1.18
N THR A 41 1.57 5.85 0.68
CA THR A 41 0.99 5.71 -0.65
C THR A 41 -0.39 6.36 -0.72
N ARG A 42 -1.17 6.21 0.35
CA ARG A 42 -2.49 6.84 0.43
C ARG A 42 -2.37 8.36 0.32
N GLU A 43 -1.43 8.94 1.03
CA GLU A 43 -1.21 10.37 0.99
C GLU A 43 -0.85 10.81 -0.43
N THR A 44 0.02 10.06 -1.10
CA THR A 44 0.40 10.35 -2.48
C THR A 44 -0.80 10.27 -3.42
N VAL A 45 -1.65 9.27 -3.26
CA VAL A 45 -2.84 9.11 -4.09
C VAL A 45 -3.81 10.27 -3.89
N GLU A 46 -3.99 10.70 -2.65
CA GLU A 46 -4.87 11.82 -2.35
C GLU A 46 -4.38 13.12 -2.98
N VAL A 47 -3.07 13.32 -3.01
CA VAL A 47 -2.50 14.52 -3.64
C VAL A 47 -2.78 14.53 -5.13
N TYR A 48 -2.77 13.37 -5.77
CA TYR A 48 -3.03 13.29 -7.21
C TYR A 48 -4.51 13.37 -7.57
N ARG A 49 -5.37 13.25 -6.63
CA ARG A 49 -6.80 13.38 -6.87
C ARG A 49 -7.25 14.81 -6.62
#